data_73aabcd8462712236817365e52f48944
#
_entry.id   73aabcd8462712236817365e52f48944
#
_cell.length_a   1.000
_cell.length_b   1.000
_cell.length_c   1.000
_cell.angle_alpha   90.00
_cell.angle_beta   90.00
_cell.angle_gamma   90.00
#
_symmetry.space_group_name_H-M   'P 1'
#
loop_
_entity.id
_entity.type
_entity.pdbx_description
1 polymer ?
#
loop_
_entity_poly.entity_id
_entity_poly.type
_entity_poly.pdbx_seq_one_letter_code
_entity_poly.pdbx_strand_id
1 'polypeptide(L)'
;MSRLFERLGAGETALGVWIKGGPTWVNTIARAGFDFVRPDMMFSSLDWKELDHIHRAAQAVGLTTWLRVPANPWLGGTESLYVTVDVQRAFSLGIEIVGASIASAAQARACLAVANDWHRSGTGEYPNSNETFKAMHAKGKEVAVFVPHIEAGTAMQEIDEILALDGLRMVMLAMTDLSKALGHPFEYEHPEVWRALDGIVEKAARRNIAVAANMGYDYTTHDRMVERVQRMKQHGIRACLMQGADNMLENFARPLLQDIRRTQA
;
A
#
# COMPACT_ATOMS: atom_id res chain seq x y z
N MET A 1 7.22 8.78 13.65
CA MET A 1 6.60 7.50 13.23
C MET A 1 5.62 7.83 12.12
N SER A 2 5.39 6.95 11.17
CA SER A 2 4.40 7.15 10.09
C SER A 2 2.99 7.18 10.69
N ARG A 3 2.13 8.12 10.27
CA ARG A 3 0.73 8.23 10.73
C ARG A 3 -0.05 6.92 10.57
N LEU A 4 0.26 6.16 9.52
CA LEU A 4 -0.31 4.82 9.34
C LEU A 4 0.04 3.92 10.52
N PHE A 5 1.31 3.82 10.92
CA PHE A 5 1.72 2.96 12.04
C PHE A 5 1.27 3.50 13.39
N GLU A 6 1.07 4.79 13.55
CA GLU A 6 0.43 5.37 14.75
C GLU A 6 -1.01 4.87 14.87
N ARG A 7 -1.79 4.87 13.78
CA ARG A 7 -3.15 4.29 13.77
C ARG A 7 -3.14 2.82 14.12
N LEU A 8 -2.25 2.04 13.50
CA LEU A 8 -2.13 0.61 13.80
C LEU A 8 -1.77 0.36 15.27
N GLY A 9 -0.86 1.15 15.82
CA GLY A 9 -0.46 1.09 17.23
C GLY A 9 -1.59 1.41 18.19
N ALA A 10 -2.47 2.34 17.84
CA ALA A 10 -3.68 2.69 18.59
C ALA A 10 -4.81 1.64 18.47
N GLY A 11 -4.62 0.56 17.74
CA GLY A 11 -5.66 -0.45 17.52
C GLY A 11 -6.66 -0.05 16.44
N GLU A 12 -6.45 1.05 15.73
CA GLU A 12 -7.33 1.58 14.70
C GLU A 12 -6.98 1.05 13.31
N THR A 13 -7.92 1.18 12.37
CA THR A 13 -7.69 0.88 10.95
C THR A 13 -7.27 2.15 10.23
N ALA A 14 -6.12 2.12 9.56
CA ALA A 14 -5.67 3.20 8.70
C ALA A 14 -6.41 3.20 7.37
N LEU A 15 -6.82 4.38 6.89
CA LEU A 15 -7.52 4.56 5.63
C LEU A 15 -6.66 5.36 4.66
N GLY A 16 -6.51 4.87 3.45
CA GLY A 16 -5.75 5.56 2.41
C GLY A 16 -6.36 5.48 1.05
N VAL A 17 -5.84 6.28 0.15
CA VAL A 17 -6.30 6.41 -1.22
C VAL A 17 -5.10 6.36 -2.17
N TRP A 18 -5.26 5.70 -3.31
CA TRP A 18 -4.22 5.67 -4.32
C TRP A 18 -4.39 6.79 -5.35
N ILE A 19 -3.26 7.25 -5.87
CA ILE A 19 -3.19 8.34 -6.86
C ILE A 19 -2.30 7.94 -8.04
N LYS A 20 -2.67 8.45 -9.20
CA LYS A 20 -1.92 8.31 -10.45
C LYS A 20 -1.35 9.65 -10.95
N GLY A 21 -1.54 10.72 -10.19
CA GLY A 21 -1.20 12.09 -10.57
C GLY A 21 -0.47 12.84 -9.47
N GLY A 22 -0.14 14.09 -9.76
CA GLY A 22 0.79 14.92 -9.06
C GLY A 22 0.44 15.34 -7.63
N PRO A 23 1.29 16.20 -7.03
CA PRO A 23 1.23 16.57 -5.61
C PRO A 23 -0.02 17.38 -5.22
N THR A 24 -0.77 17.90 -6.17
CA THR A 24 -2.00 18.67 -5.91
C THR A 24 -3.08 17.88 -5.19
N TRP A 25 -3.11 16.55 -5.38
CA TRP A 25 -4.02 15.65 -4.67
C TRP A 25 -3.72 15.53 -3.18
N VAL A 26 -2.46 15.66 -2.79
CA VAL A 26 -2.00 15.39 -1.41
C VAL A 26 -2.71 16.26 -0.39
N ASN A 27 -2.81 17.56 -0.63
CA ASN A 27 -3.49 18.49 0.27
C ASN A 27 -4.98 18.19 0.41
N THR A 28 -5.64 17.80 -0.70
CA THR A 28 -7.06 17.43 -0.69
C THR A 28 -7.28 16.14 0.11
N ILE A 29 -6.44 15.15 -0.09
CA ILE A 29 -6.46 13.86 0.62
C ILE A 29 -6.24 14.06 2.13
N ALA A 30 -5.26 14.88 2.49
CA ALA A 30 -4.98 15.19 3.90
C ALA A 30 -6.15 15.90 4.58
N ARG A 31 -6.77 16.90 3.91
CA ARG A 31 -7.95 17.62 4.42
C ARG A 31 -9.19 16.74 4.49
N ALA A 32 -9.30 15.74 3.61
CA ALA A 32 -10.38 14.75 3.68
C ALA A 32 -10.24 13.78 4.87
N GLY A 33 -9.08 13.78 5.56
CA GLY A 33 -8.86 12.99 6.77
C GLY A 33 -8.25 11.60 6.54
N PHE A 34 -7.70 11.33 5.37
CA PHE A 34 -6.98 10.08 5.12
C PHE A 34 -5.68 10.02 5.91
N ASP A 35 -5.23 8.80 6.22
CA ASP A 35 -4.02 8.53 6.98
C ASP A 35 -2.79 8.36 6.08
N PHE A 36 -3.00 7.90 4.85
CA PHE A 36 -1.93 7.73 3.88
C PHE A 36 -2.38 7.97 2.44
N VAL A 37 -1.43 8.35 1.61
CA VAL A 37 -1.57 8.42 0.16
C VAL A 37 -0.67 7.35 -0.46
N ARG A 38 -1.19 6.67 -1.49
CA ARG A 38 -0.46 5.62 -2.20
C ARG A 38 -0.23 6.01 -3.66
N PRO A 39 0.90 6.67 -3.97
CA PRO A 39 1.34 6.83 -5.35
C PRO A 39 1.55 5.45 -5.99
N ASP A 40 1.11 5.31 -7.23
CA ASP A 40 1.16 4.05 -7.96
C ASP A 40 1.98 4.19 -9.23
N MET A 41 3.24 3.75 -9.20
CA MET A 41 4.11 3.78 -10.37
C MET A 41 3.92 2.57 -11.30
N MET A 42 3.13 1.57 -10.89
CA MET A 42 2.88 0.39 -11.71
C MET A 42 1.85 0.65 -12.80
N PHE A 43 0.80 1.43 -12.49
CA PHE A 43 -0.32 1.70 -13.39
C PHE A 43 -0.52 3.20 -13.67
N SER A 44 0.56 3.98 -13.63
CA SER A 44 0.54 5.40 -13.95
C SER A 44 1.81 5.80 -14.70
N SER A 45 1.82 7.04 -15.16
CA SER A 45 3.00 7.67 -15.77
C SER A 45 3.89 8.42 -14.77
N LEU A 46 3.69 8.23 -13.46
CA LEU A 46 4.49 8.87 -12.44
C LEU A 46 5.97 8.52 -12.59
N ASP A 47 6.81 9.53 -12.63
CA ASP A 47 8.26 9.39 -12.58
C ASP A 47 8.82 9.65 -11.16
N TRP A 48 10.10 9.40 -10.97
CA TRP A 48 10.77 9.56 -9.69
C TRP A 48 10.83 11.01 -9.20
N LYS A 49 10.84 11.98 -10.10
CA LYS A 49 10.84 13.41 -9.75
C LYS A 49 9.46 13.83 -9.24
N GLU A 50 8.42 13.42 -9.93
CA GLU A 50 7.05 13.70 -9.52
C GLU A 50 6.73 13.01 -8.19
N LEU A 51 7.23 11.79 -8.00
CA LEU A 51 7.12 11.06 -6.74
C LEU A 51 7.80 11.79 -5.58
N ASP A 52 9.01 12.36 -5.78
CA ASP A 52 9.68 13.17 -4.76
C ASP A 52 8.82 14.39 -4.37
N HIS A 53 8.20 15.06 -5.35
CA HIS A 53 7.29 16.17 -5.08
C HIS A 53 6.04 15.74 -4.30
N ILE A 54 5.46 14.61 -4.64
CA ILE A 54 4.31 14.02 -3.91
C ILE A 54 4.71 13.72 -2.47
N HIS A 55 5.87 13.07 -2.27
CA HIS A 55 6.34 12.70 -0.95
C HIS A 55 6.63 13.93 -0.08
N ARG A 56 7.31 14.95 -0.59
CA ARG A 56 7.55 16.20 0.13
C ARG A 56 6.25 16.92 0.49
N ALA A 57 5.28 16.94 -0.42
CA ALA A 57 3.96 17.51 -0.12
C ALA A 57 3.25 16.71 0.99
N ALA A 58 3.34 15.37 0.98
CA ALA A 58 2.77 14.52 2.01
C ALA A 58 3.43 14.76 3.38
N GLN A 59 4.76 14.84 3.43
CA GLN A 59 5.49 15.18 4.65
C GLN A 59 5.06 16.53 5.24
N ALA A 60 4.88 17.55 4.39
CA ALA A 60 4.49 18.89 4.83
C ALA A 60 3.12 18.95 5.51
N VAL A 61 2.22 18.01 5.22
CA VAL A 61 0.87 17.91 5.80
C VAL A 61 0.70 16.73 6.77
N GLY A 62 1.79 16.03 7.11
CA GLY A 62 1.78 14.89 8.03
C GLY A 62 1.07 13.65 7.48
N LEU A 63 0.95 13.51 6.16
CA LEU A 63 0.34 12.37 5.51
C LEU A 63 1.42 11.31 5.20
N THR A 64 1.15 10.05 5.49
CA THR A 64 2.08 8.97 5.17
C THR A 64 2.11 8.70 3.67
N THR A 65 3.30 8.55 3.10
CA THR A 65 3.46 8.05 1.72
C THR A 65 3.72 6.56 1.74
N TRP A 66 2.82 5.80 1.11
CA TRP A 66 3.01 4.39 0.82
C TRP A 66 3.14 4.19 -0.70
N LEU A 67 4.34 4.10 -1.20
CA LEU A 67 4.61 3.92 -2.63
C LEU A 67 4.36 2.48 -3.09
N ARG A 68 3.76 2.29 -4.29
CA ARG A 68 3.91 1.06 -5.06
C ARG A 68 4.92 1.27 -6.20
N VAL A 69 6.05 0.57 -6.12
CA VAL A 69 7.04 0.56 -7.19
C VAL A 69 6.59 -0.34 -8.35
N PRO A 70 7.12 -0.12 -9.57
CA PRO A 70 6.88 -1.01 -10.69
C PRO A 70 7.36 -2.42 -10.38
N ALA A 71 6.50 -3.41 -10.56
CA ALA A 71 6.84 -4.82 -10.42
C ALA A 71 5.85 -5.66 -11.22
N ASN A 72 6.32 -6.68 -11.91
CA ASN A 72 5.44 -7.60 -12.62
C ASN A 72 5.52 -9.00 -11.99
N PRO A 73 4.59 -9.37 -11.09
CA PRO A 73 4.63 -10.65 -10.39
C PRO A 73 4.29 -11.84 -11.29
N TRP A 74 3.77 -11.58 -12.51
CA TRP A 74 3.39 -12.63 -13.45
C TRP A 74 4.51 -13.02 -14.43
N LEU A 75 5.58 -12.21 -14.53
CA LEU A 75 6.79 -12.53 -15.28
C LEU A 75 7.80 -13.16 -14.31
N GLY A 76 7.85 -14.46 -14.26
CA GLY A 76 8.73 -15.19 -13.32
C GLY A 76 10.23 -15.03 -13.63
N GLY A 77 11.08 -15.18 -12.61
CA GLY A 77 12.50 -15.46 -12.72
C GLY A 77 13.47 -14.29 -12.52
N THR A 78 13.96 -13.66 -13.56
CA THR A 78 15.08 -12.69 -13.50
C THR A 78 14.69 -11.28 -13.05
N GLU A 79 13.41 -10.95 -12.99
CA GLU A 79 12.91 -9.61 -12.64
C GLU A 79 13.00 -9.27 -11.15
N SER A 80 13.28 -10.23 -10.30
CA SER A 80 13.42 -10.01 -8.85
C SER A 80 14.52 -8.99 -8.49
N LEU A 81 15.53 -8.85 -9.32
CA LEU A 81 16.63 -7.90 -9.08
C LEU A 81 16.22 -6.45 -9.35
N TYR A 82 15.39 -6.19 -10.35
CA TYR A 82 14.96 -4.84 -10.67
C TYR A 82 14.06 -4.25 -9.60
N VAL A 83 13.17 -5.05 -9.02
CA VAL A 83 12.31 -4.61 -7.91
C VAL A 83 13.13 -4.13 -6.71
N THR A 84 14.21 -4.80 -6.36
CA THR A 84 15.07 -4.38 -5.25
C THR A 84 15.73 -3.03 -5.50
N VAL A 85 16.09 -2.71 -6.75
CA VAL A 85 16.66 -1.41 -7.12
C VAL A 85 15.62 -0.29 -6.94
N ASP A 86 14.40 -0.50 -7.37
CA ASP A 86 13.31 0.47 -7.20
C ASP A 86 12.92 0.64 -5.73
N VAL A 87 12.88 -0.45 -4.96
CA VAL A 87 12.67 -0.41 -3.50
C VAL A 87 13.78 0.40 -2.83
N GLN A 88 15.05 0.15 -3.18
CA GLN A 88 16.18 0.92 -2.68
C GLN A 88 16.08 2.40 -3.03
N ARG A 89 15.74 2.72 -4.28
CA ARG A 89 15.59 4.09 -4.75
C ARG A 89 14.46 4.83 -4.03
N ALA A 90 13.34 4.16 -3.78
CA ALA A 90 12.23 4.71 -3.01
C ALA A 90 12.64 5.09 -1.58
N PHE A 91 13.35 4.21 -0.89
CA PHE A 91 13.89 4.52 0.44
C PHE A 91 14.93 5.65 0.40
N SER A 92 15.72 5.78 -0.70
CA SER A 92 16.65 6.90 -0.87
C SER A 92 15.97 8.26 -0.95
N LEU A 93 14.73 8.32 -1.44
CA LEU A 93 13.91 9.53 -1.44
C LEU A 93 13.29 9.82 -0.07
N GLY A 94 13.39 8.89 0.86
CA GLY A 94 12.82 8.99 2.20
C GLY A 94 11.44 8.48 2.38
N ILE A 95 10.92 7.80 1.40
CA ILE A 95 9.62 7.17 1.49
C ILE A 95 9.69 6.08 2.55
N GLU A 96 8.81 6.16 3.54
CA GLU A 96 8.83 5.27 4.71
C GLU A 96 8.24 3.89 4.40
N ILE A 97 7.22 3.82 3.55
CA ILE A 97 6.52 2.59 3.22
C ILE A 97 6.59 2.35 1.72
N VAL A 98 7.23 1.26 1.35
CA VAL A 98 7.41 0.86 -0.05
C VAL A 98 6.80 -0.52 -0.26
N GLY A 99 5.90 -0.62 -1.21
CA GLY A 99 5.26 -1.87 -1.59
C GLY A 99 5.61 -2.28 -3.01
N ALA A 100 5.66 -3.57 -3.25
CA ALA A 100 5.82 -4.16 -4.56
C ALA A 100 4.99 -5.43 -4.70
N SER A 101 4.43 -5.66 -5.86
CA SER A 101 3.82 -6.94 -6.21
C SER A 101 4.92 -8.01 -6.30
N ILE A 102 4.76 -9.09 -5.57
CA ILE A 102 5.76 -10.17 -5.49
C ILE A 102 5.23 -11.47 -6.05
N ALA A 103 6.13 -12.28 -6.60
CA ALA A 103 5.82 -13.62 -7.12
C ALA A 103 6.20 -14.74 -6.17
N SER A 104 7.13 -14.49 -5.20
CA SER A 104 7.65 -15.54 -4.32
C SER A 104 8.16 -15.00 -2.98
N ALA A 105 8.34 -15.90 -2.02
CA ALA A 105 8.97 -15.61 -0.74
C ALA A 105 10.45 -15.16 -0.91
N ALA A 106 11.15 -15.70 -1.90
CA ALA A 106 12.52 -15.30 -2.21
C ALA A 106 12.59 -13.83 -2.63
N GLN A 107 11.66 -13.39 -3.48
CA GLN A 107 11.57 -12.00 -3.90
C GLN A 107 11.18 -11.07 -2.73
N ALA A 108 10.22 -11.48 -1.91
CA ALA A 108 9.85 -10.74 -0.70
C ALA A 108 11.04 -10.59 0.26
N ARG A 109 11.83 -11.66 0.46
CA ARG A 109 13.03 -11.65 1.28
C ARG A 109 14.09 -10.68 0.76
N ALA A 110 14.32 -10.66 -0.55
CA ALA A 110 15.29 -9.76 -1.17
C ALA A 110 14.90 -8.28 -0.99
N CYS A 111 13.63 -7.93 -1.20
CA CYS A 111 13.12 -6.57 -0.97
C CYS A 111 13.15 -6.19 0.53
N LEU A 112 12.80 -7.12 1.41
CA LEU A 112 12.82 -6.89 2.85
C LEU A 112 14.25 -6.70 3.38
N ALA A 113 15.24 -7.40 2.81
CA ALA A 113 16.65 -7.17 3.13
C ALA A 113 17.07 -5.73 2.82
N VAL A 114 16.63 -5.17 1.70
CA VAL A 114 16.87 -3.75 1.37
C VAL A 114 16.30 -2.84 2.46
N ALA A 115 15.08 -3.08 2.93
CA ALA A 115 14.46 -2.27 3.98
C ALA A 115 15.21 -2.41 5.31
N ASN A 116 15.60 -3.63 5.69
CA ASN A 116 16.27 -3.93 6.96
C ASN A 116 17.68 -3.34 7.03
N ASP A 117 18.37 -3.30 5.88
CA ASP A 117 19.74 -2.74 5.79
C ASP A 117 19.76 -1.25 5.42
N TRP A 118 18.59 -0.68 5.14
CA TRP A 118 18.50 0.71 4.73
C TRP A 118 18.82 1.66 5.89
N HIS A 119 19.78 2.55 5.67
CA HIS A 119 20.35 3.42 6.70
C HIS A 119 20.29 4.91 6.35
N ARG A 120 19.47 5.31 5.39
CA ARG A 120 19.25 6.74 5.08
C ARG A 120 17.88 7.18 5.63
N SER A 121 17.89 8.27 6.37
CA SER A 121 16.67 8.88 6.90
C SER A 121 16.08 9.84 5.89
N GLY A 122 15.61 9.43 4.77
CA GLY A 122 14.70 10.15 3.92
C GLY A 122 14.78 11.64 3.67
N THR A 123 15.86 12.29 4.05
CA THR A 123 16.03 13.73 3.82
C THR A 123 16.63 14.01 2.45
N GLY A 124 17.08 13.01 1.72
CA GLY A 124 17.85 13.20 0.49
C GLY A 124 19.24 13.79 0.70
N GLU A 125 19.59 14.10 1.94
CA GLU A 125 20.85 14.67 2.31
C GLU A 125 21.92 13.59 2.52
N TYR A 126 23.14 13.89 2.08
CA TYR A 126 24.28 13.03 2.38
C TYR A 126 24.80 13.33 3.79
N PRO A 127 25.11 12.34 4.61
CA PRO A 127 25.70 12.58 5.91
C PRO A 127 27.08 13.25 5.76
N ASN A 128 27.30 14.30 6.56
CA ASN A 128 28.54 15.06 6.53
C ASN A 128 29.55 14.59 7.60
N SER A 129 29.20 13.62 8.41
CA SER A 129 30.06 13.02 9.42
C SER A 129 29.66 11.58 9.73
N ASN A 130 30.55 10.82 10.37
CA ASN A 130 30.27 9.47 10.85
C ASN A 130 29.13 9.43 11.89
N GLU A 131 29.01 10.46 12.69
CA GLU A 131 27.95 10.57 13.71
C GLU A 131 26.59 10.77 13.04
N THR A 132 26.51 11.69 12.07
CA THR A 132 25.31 11.90 11.27
C THR A 132 24.93 10.63 10.53
N PHE A 133 25.90 9.92 9.94
CA PHE A 133 25.67 8.65 9.24
C PHE A 133 25.09 7.58 10.18
N LYS A 134 25.65 7.41 11.38
CA LYS A 134 25.14 6.47 12.38
C LYS A 134 23.72 6.80 12.82
N ALA A 135 23.43 8.08 13.05
CA ALA A 135 22.08 8.53 13.44
C ALA A 135 21.06 8.27 12.31
N MET A 136 21.42 8.55 11.06
CA MET A 136 20.59 8.28 9.89
C MET A 136 20.36 6.78 9.71
N HIS A 137 21.38 5.95 9.92
CA HIS A 137 21.26 4.50 9.84
C HIS A 137 20.30 3.94 10.89
N ALA A 138 20.42 4.37 12.14
CA ALA A 138 19.52 3.94 13.21
C ALA A 138 18.06 4.33 12.88
N LYS A 139 17.83 5.58 12.51
CA LYS A 139 16.50 6.08 12.14
C LYS A 139 15.94 5.37 10.91
N GLY A 140 16.75 5.09 9.90
CA GLY A 140 16.34 4.38 8.68
C GLY A 140 15.76 3.00 8.99
N LYS A 141 16.40 2.24 9.88
CA LYS A 141 15.92 0.92 10.31
C LYS A 141 14.55 0.96 11.02
N GLU A 142 14.27 2.05 11.72
CA GLU A 142 12.99 2.21 12.42
C GLU A 142 11.84 2.55 11.48
N VAL A 143 12.11 3.33 10.43
CA VAL A 143 11.07 3.91 9.56
C VAL A 143 10.88 3.18 8.23
N ALA A 144 11.91 2.53 7.69
CA ALA A 144 11.81 1.84 6.41
C ALA A 144 10.96 0.56 6.54
N VAL A 145 9.86 0.50 5.82
CA VAL A 145 8.95 -0.65 5.82
C VAL A 145 8.68 -1.12 4.41
N PHE A 146 9.11 -2.34 4.11
CA PHE A 146 8.70 -3.01 2.89
C PHE A 146 7.39 -3.77 3.10
N VAL A 147 6.45 -3.62 2.17
CA VAL A 147 5.14 -4.28 2.18
C VAL A 147 5.00 -5.14 0.93
N PRO A 148 5.16 -6.47 1.03
CA PRO A 148 4.88 -7.35 -0.10
C PRO A 148 3.40 -7.31 -0.46
N HIS A 149 3.09 -7.09 -1.73
CA HIS A 149 1.74 -7.20 -2.27
C HIS A 149 1.55 -8.62 -2.81
N ILE A 150 0.64 -9.34 -2.18
CA ILE A 150 0.30 -10.72 -2.53
C ILE A 150 -0.78 -10.67 -3.62
N GLU A 151 -0.36 -10.73 -4.84
CA GLU A 151 -1.22 -10.61 -6.04
C GLU A 151 -1.13 -11.85 -6.93
N ALA A 152 0.05 -12.47 -7.04
CA ALA A 152 0.24 -13.67 -7.85
C ALA A 152 -0.17 -14.95 -7.11
N GLY A 153 -0.73 -15.92 -7.82
CA GLY A 153 -1.10 -17.21 -7.27
C GLY A 153 0.09 -17.96 -6.63
N THR A 154 1.29 -17.80 -7.18
CA THR A 154 2.53 -18.36 -6.62
C THR A 154 2.87 -17.75 -5.26
N ALA A 155 2.74 -16.43 -5.09
CA ALA A 155 2.95 -15.78 -3.79
C ALA A 155 1.89 -16.21 -2.76
N MET A 156 0.65 -16.50 -3.20
CA MET A 156 -0.38 -17.07 -2.33
C MET A 156 -0.03 -18.47 -1.84
N GLN A 157 0.58 -19.30 -2.69
CA GLN A 157 1.03 -20.66 -2.29
C GLN A 157 2.17 -20.60 -1.27
N GLU A 158 3.03 -19.57 -1.35
CA GLU A 158 4.17 -19.36 -0.44
C GLU A 158 3.84 -18.42 0.73
N ILE A 159 2.56 -18.19 1.04
CA ILE A 159 2.14 -17.19 2.05
C ILE A 159 2.73 -17.49 3.44
N ASP A 160 2.85 -18.77 3.82
CA ASP A 160 3.41 -19.16 5.12
C ASP A 160 4.92 -18.84 5.20
N GLU A 161 5.65 -19.00 4.10
CA GLU A 161 7.05 -18.65 4.00
C GLU A 161 7.24 -17.12 4.02
N ILE A 162 6.38 -16.40 3.32
CA ILE A 162 6.39 -14.92 3.31
C ILE A 162 6.14 -14.39 4.71
N LEU A 163 5.11 -14.88 5.40
CA LEU A 163 4.78 -14.46 6.75
C LEU A 163 5.84 -14.87 7.79
N ALA A 164 6.72 -15.82 7.45
CA ALA A 164 7.84 -16.23 8.30
C ALA A 164 9.10 -15.35 8.19
N LEU A 165 9.11 -14.36 7.29
CA LEU A 165 10.28 -13.51 7.08
C LEU A 165 10.51 -12.57 8.25
N ASP A 166 11.75 -12.54 8.75
CA ASP A 166 12.16 -11.66 9.84
C ASP A 166 12.08 -10.18 9.43
N GLY A 167 11.52 -9.37 10.32
CA GLY A 167 11.35 -7.94 10.08
C GLY A 167 10.15 -7.57 9.22
N LEU A 168 9.35 -8.54 8.79
CA LEU A 168 8.09 -8.26 8.09
C LEU A 168 7.06 -7.67 9.06
N ARG A 169 6.54 -6.48 8.74
CA ARG A 169 5.60 -5.75 9.61
C ARG A 169 4.19 -5.68 9.04
N MET A 170 4.05 -5.75 7.73
CA MET A 170 2.76 -5.67 7.03
C MET A 170 2.82 -6.39 5.69
N VAL A 171 1.70 -6.97 5.28
CA VAL A 171 1.45 -7.49 3.92
C VAL A 171 0.23 -6.81 3.33
N MET A 172 0.16 -6.72 2.01
CA MET A 172 -0.98 -6.20 1.27
C MET A 172 -1.64 -7.31 0.45
N LEU A 173 -2.93 -7.51 0.64
CA LEU A 173 -3.74 -8.43 -0.17
C LEU A 173 -4.50 -7.63 -1.23
N ALA A 174 -4.30 -7.99 -2.49
CA ALA A 174 -5.10 -7.46 -3.60
C ALA A 174 -6.38 -8.30 -3.73
N MET A 175 -7.52 -7.77 -3.26
CA MET A 175 -8.80 -8.50 -3.26
C MET A 175 -9.21 -8.98 -4.66
N THR A 176 -8.90 -8.19 -5.68
CA THR A 176 -9.15 -8.56 -7.08
C THR A 176 -8.38 -9.83 -7.48
N ASP A 177 -7.10 -9.88 -7.14
CA ASP A 177 -6.24 -11.00 -7.52
C ASP A 177 -6.48 -12.22 -6.61
N LEU A 178 -6.79 -12.00 -5.35
CA LEU A 178 -7.24 -13.05 -4.44
C LEU A 178 -8.52 -13.73 -4.98
N SER A 179 -9.53 -12.95 -5.38
CA SER A 179 -10.77 -13.49 -5.93
C SER A 179 -10.54 -14.28 -7.22
N LYS A 180 -9.66 -13.81 -8.12
CA LYS A 180 -9.28 -14.53 -9.33
C LYS A 180 -8.54 -15.83 -9.02
N ALA A 181 -7.58 -15.80 -8.09
CA ALA A 181 -6.80 -16.98 -7.71
C ALA A 181 -7.66 -18.10 -7.12
N LEU A 182 -8.80 -17.75 -6.51
CA LEU A 182 -9.79 -18.67 -5.95
C LEU A 182 -10.87 -19.10 -6.96
N GLY A 183 -10.79 -18.65 -8.22
CA GLY A 183 -11.78 -18.98 -9.25
C GLY A 183 -13.07 -18.15 -9.21
N HIS A 184 -13.09 -17.07 -8.43
CA HIS A 184 -14.21 -16.15 -8.26
C HIS A 184 -13.84 -14.73 -8.73
N PRO A 185 -13.48 -14.51 -10.02
CA PRO A 185 -12.96 -13.24 -10.49
C PRO A 185 -13.96 -12.11 -10.26
N PHE A 186 -13.51 -11.07 -9.51
CA PHE A 186 -14.29 -9.88 -9.13
C PHE A 186 -15.46 -10.12 -8.17
N GLU A 187 -15.67 -11.34 -7.71
CA GLU A 187 -16.69 -11.67 -6.70
C GLU A 187 -16.14 -11.43 -5.27
N TYR A 188 -15.93 -10.16 -4.93
CA TYR A 188 -15.27 -9.77 -3.66
C TYR A 188 -16.04 -10.19 -2.40
N GLU A 189 -17.34 -10.49 -2.54
CA GLU A 189 -18.22 -10.90 -1.43
C GLU A 189 -18.40 -12.43 -1.35
N HIS A 190 -17.75 -13.18 -2.25
CA HIS A 190 -17.86 -14.64 -2.23
C HIS A 190 -17.31 -15.21 -0.91
N PRO A 191 -18.00 -16.18 -0.25
CA PRO A 191 -17.60 -16.72 1.04
C PRO A 191 -16.20 -17.34 1.06
N GLU A 192 -15.73 -17.89 -0.06
CA GLU A 192 -14.38 -18.46 -0.16
C GLU A 192 -13.30 -17.39 -0.15
N VAL A 193 -13.57 -16.22 -0.73
CA VAL A 193 -12.65 -15.09 -0.71
C VAL A 193 -12.46 -14.61 0.74
N TRP A 194 -13.56 -14.49 1.49
CA TRP A 194 -13.49 -14.09 2.89
C TRP A 194 -12.81 -15.15 3.77
N ARG A 195 -13.10 -16.43 3.58
CA ARG A 195 -12.42 -17.52 4.32
C ARG A 195 -10.91 -17.55 4.07
N ALA A 196 -10.48 -17.34 2.82
CA ALA A 196 -9.07 -17.29 2.49
C ALA A 196 -8.38 -16.07 3.14
N LEU A 197 -9.05 -14.90 3.10
CA LEU A 197 -8.58 -13.68 3.77
C LEU A 197 -8.45 -13.90 5.27
N ASP A 198 -9.47 -14.46 5.93
CA ASP A 198 -9.47 -14.76 7.37
C ASP A 198 -8.30 -15.68 7.76
N GLY A 199 -8.04 -16.71 6.96
CA GLY A 199 -6.92 -17.61 7.19
C GLY A 199 -5.56 -16.90 7.12
N ILE A 200 -5.40 -15.95 6.20
CA ILE A 200 -4.17 -15.15 6.10
C ILE A 200 -4.06 -14.18 7.28
N VAL A 201 -5.15 -13.49 7.61
CA VAL A 201 -5.19 -12.54 8.74
C VAL A 201 -4.85 -13.25 10.05
N GLU A 202 -5.40 -14.42 10.30
CA GLU A 202 -5.11 -15.21 11.49
C GLU A 202 -3.62 -15.61 11.58
N LYS A 203 -3.05 -16.09 10.47
CA LYS A 203 -1.62 -16.43 10.40
C LYS A 203 -0.71 -15.22 10.62
N ALA A 204 -1.06 -14.07 10.02
CA ALA A 204 -0.33 -12.82 10.15
C ALA A 204 -0.40 -12.27 11.60
N ALA A 205 -1.59 -12.33 12.24
CA ALA A 205 -1.79 -11.87 13.60
C ALA A 205 -0.94 -12.64 14.62
N ARG A 206 -0.77 -13.96 14.45
CA ARG A 206 0.10 -14.79 15.31
C ARG A 206 1.57 -14.34 15.27
N ARG A 207 1.97 -13.60 14.25
CA ARG A 207 3.33 -13.08 14.04
C ARG A 207 3.42 -11.56 14.21
N ASN A 208 2.35 -10.93 14.70
CA ASN A 208 2.24 -9.48 14.83
C ASN A 208 2.46 -8.72 13.50
N ILE A 209 2.02 -9.31 12.40
CA ILE A 209 2.06 -8.73 11.06
C ILE A 209 0.69 -8.13 10.76
N ALA A 210 0.65 -6.86 10.37
CA ALA A 210 -0.58 -6.21 9.94
C ALA A 210 -0.97 -6.67 8.53
N VAL A 211 -2.27 -6.83 8.29
CA VAL A 211 -2.78 -7.10 6.94
C VAL A 211 -3.47 -5.87 6.42
N ALA A 212 -3.01 -5.41 5.27
CA ALA A 212 -3.67 -4.39 4.47
C ALA A 212 -4.45 -5.05 3.31
N ALA A 213 -5.50 -4.40 2.85
CA ALA A 213 -6.20 -4.84 1.63
C ALA A 213 -6.83 -3.65 0.89
N ASN A 214 -7.00 -3.79 -0.43
CA ASN A 214 -7.84 -2.88 -1.18
C ASN A 214 -9.32 -3.31 -1.08
N MET A 215 -10.22 -2.33 -1.20
CA MET A 215 -11.65 -2.60 -1.07
C MET A 215 -12.28 -3.28 -2.30
N GLY A 216 -11.61 -3.29 -3.45
CA GLY A 216 -12.20 -3.67 -4.75
C GLY A 216 -12.84 -2.49 -5.47
N TYR A 217 -13.47 -2.74 -6.63
CA TYR A 217 -13.96 -1.68 -7.52
C TYR A 217 -15.49 -1.48 -7.51
N ASP A 218 -16.28 -2.43 -6.99
CA ASP A 218 -17.74 -2.40 -7.05
C ASP A 218 -18.42 -1.45 -6.05
N TYR A 219 -17.64 -0.76 -5.23
CA TYR A 219 -18.14 0.08 -4.14
C TYR A 219 -18.17 1.53 -4.60
N THR A 220 -19.23 1.91 -5.34
CA THR A 220 -19.34 3.20 -6.00
C THR A 220 -20.22 4.22 -5.25
N THR A 221 -20.95 3.78 -4.23
CA THR A 221 -21.76 4.67 -3.38
C THR A 221 -21.17 4.80 -2.00
N HIS A 222 -21.49 5.92 -1.32
CA HIS A 222 -21.05 6.18 0.06
C HIS A 222 -21.37 4.99 0.99
N ASP A 223 -22.62 4.54 1.02
CA ASP A 223 -23.05 3.51 1.96
C ASP A 223 -22.37 2.17 1.72
N ARG A 224 -22.23 1.77 0.45
CA ARG A 224 -21.49 0.55 0.10
C ARG A 224 -20.00 0.63 0.46
N MET A 225 -19.38 1.81 0.31
CA MET A 225 -18.01 2.01 0.76
C MET A 225 -17.87 1.87 2.27
N VAL A 226 -18.78 2.47 3.03
CA VAL A 226 -18.80 2.39 4.50
C VAL A 226 -18.98 0.93 4.95
N GLU A 227 -19.99 0.24 4.43
CA GLU A 227 -20.26 -1.18 4.74
C GLU A 227 -19.04 -2.05 4.44
N ARG A 228 -18.41 -1.84 3.28
CA ARG A 228 -17.22 -2.59 2.88
C ARG A 228 -16.05 -2.39 3.83
N VAL A 229 -15.74 -1.14 4.17
CA VAL A 229 -14.65 -0.84 5.11
C VAL A 229 -14.96 -1.42 6.49
N GLN A 230 -16.19 -1.31 6.98
CA GLN A 230 -16.60 -1.91 8.26
C GLN A 230 -16.42 -3.43 8.25
N ARG A 231 -16.85 -4.09 7.18
CA ARG A 231 -16.66 -5.53 7.02
C ARG A 231 -15.18 -5.92 7.01
N MET A 232 -14.35 -5.20 6.23
CA MET A 232 -12.90 -5.43 6.23
C MET A 232 -12.29 -5.30 7.63
N LYS A 233 -12.71 -4.29 8.40
CA LYS A 233 -12.28 -4.12 9.79
C LYS A 233 -12.69 -5.31 10.67
N GLN A 234 -13.92 -5.82 10.54
CA GLN A 234 -14.41 -6.98 11.28
C GLN A 234 -13.58 -8.24 10.98
N HIS A 235 -13.10 -8.38 9.74
CA HIS A 235 -12.20 -9.44 9.31
C HIS A 235 -10.72 -9.17 9.62
N GLY A 236 -10.40 -8.17 10.45
CA GLY A 236 -9.05 -7.92 10.94
C GLY A 236 -8.12 -7.16 9.99
N ILE A 237 -8.64 -6.57 8.90
CA ILE A 237 -7.85 -5.69 8.02
C ILE A 237 -7.51 -4.42 8.78
N ARG A 238 -6.22 -4.10 8.86
CA ARG A 238 -5.69 -3.01 9.66
C ARG A 238 -5.32 -1.78 8.84
N ALA A 239 -5.11 -1.91 7.54
CA ALA A 239 -4.97 -0.79 6.61
C ALA A 239 -5.83 -1.03 5.38
N CYS A 240 -6.77 -0.14 5.13
CA CYS A 240 -7.69 -0.25 4.00
C CYS A 240 -7.30 0.76 2.92
N LEU A 241 -6.90 0.25 1.76
CA LEU A 241 -6.72 1.06 0.58
C LEU A 241 -8.08 1.20 -0.13
N MET A 242 -8.62 2.38 -0.08
CA MET A 242 -9.86 2.73 -0.77
C MET A 242 -9.60 2.84 -2.28
N GLN A 243 -10.60 3.25 -3.04
CA GLN A 243 -10.46 3.47 -4.47
C GLN A 243 -9.46 4.60 -4.79
N GLY A 244 -9.08 4.76 -6.05
CA GLY A 244 -8.30 5.90 -6.49
C GLY A 244 -9.02 7.23 -6.30
N ALA A 245 -8.29 8.31 -6.10
CA ALA A 245 -8.88 9.64 -5.94
C ALA A 245 -9.70 10.06 -7.18
N ASP A 246 -9.26 9.67 -8.37
CA ASP A 246 -9.96 9.83 -9.64
C ASP A 246 -11.29 9.04 -9.67
N ASN A 247 -11.29 7.79 -9.26
CA ASN A 247 -12.50 6.96 -9.17
C ASN A 247 -13.50 7.53 -8.15
N MET A 248 -13.03 8.00 -7.00
CA MET A 248 -13.90 8.62 -6.01
C MET A 248 -14.56 9.89 -6.54
N LEU A 249 -13.82 10.73 -7.26
CA LEU A 249 -14.36 11.92 -7.92
C LEU A 249 -15.41 11.53 -8.97
N GLU A 250 -15.14 10.54 -9.80
CA GLU A 250 -16.07 10.06 -10.83
C GLU A 250 -17.36 9.50 -10.20
N ASN A 251 -17.24 8.67 -9.16
CA ASN A 251 -18.36 8.08 -8.45
C ASN A 251 -19.26 9.13 -7.80
N PHE A 252 -18.71 10.26 -7.35
CA PHE A 252 -19.47 11.39 -6.85
C PHE A 252 -20.10 12.22 -7.97
N ALA A 253 -19.32 12.58 -8.99
CA ALA A 253 -19.76 13.53 -10.01
C ALA A 253 -20.77 12.93 -11.00
N ARG A 254 -20.62 11.65 -11.36
CA ARG A 254 -21.49 11.01 -12.35
C ARG A 254 -22.98 11.02 -11.96
N PRO A 255 -23.41 10.54 -10.78
CA PRO A 255 -24.81 10.59 -10.38
C PRO A 255 -25.31 12.02 -10.22
N LEU A 256 -24.51 12.91 -9.64
CA LEU A 256 -24.87 14.32 -9.50
C LEU A 256 -25.19 14.97 -10.84
N LEU A 257 -24.36 14.77 -11.86
CA LEU A 257 -24.61 15.32 -13.20
C LEU A 257 -25.82 14.69 -13.90
N GLN A 258 -26.06 13.39 -13.66
CA GLN A 258 -27.28 12.74 -14.18
C GLN A 258 -28.55 13.34 -13.56
N ASP A 259 -28.56 13.59 -12.26
CA ASP A 259 -29.71 14.17 -11.58
C ASP A 259 -29.95 15.63 -12.01
N ILE A 260 -28.91 16.45 -12.11
CA ILE A 260 -28.97 17.81 -12.62
C ILE A 260 -29.58 17.84 -14.04
N ARG A 261 -29.14 16.93 -14.92
CA ARG A 261 -29.64 16.87 -16.30
C ARG A 261 -31.11 16.40 -16.39
N ARG A 262 -31.53 15.51 -15.50
CA ARG A 262 -32.93 15.07 -15.41
C ARG A 262 -33.89 16.20 -15.00
N THR A 263 -33.43 17.11 -14.14
CA THR A 263 -34.25 18.27 -13.70
C THR A 263 -34.34 19.37 -14.73
N GLN A 264 -33.56 19.29 -15.84
CA GLN A 264 -33.59 20.26 -16.94
C GLN A 264 -34.42 19.78 -18.15
N ALA A 265 -34.92 18.54 -18.12
CA ALA A 265 -35.81 17.97 -19.14
C ALA A 265 -37.25 18.01 -18.69
#